data_ab5509a40d2d4edf44b1b11870fa00e1
#
_entry.id   ab5509a40d2d4edf44b1b11870fa00e1
#
_cell.length_a   1.000
_cell.length_b   1.000
_cell.length_c   1.000
_cell.angle_alpha   90.00
_cell.angle_beta   90.00
_cell.angle_gamma   90.00
#
_symmetry.space_group_name_H-M   'P 1'
#
loop_
_entity.id
_entity.type
_entity.pdbx_description
1 polymer ?
#
loop_
_entity_poly.entity_id
_entity_poly.type
_entity_poly.pdbx_seq_one_letter_code
_entity_poly.pdbx_strand_id
1 'polypeptide(L)'
;MITFENKKIGMKNIGKIILSILIISAVGYRLLAANEKQEIKKPKNIILLIGDGMGLSEVSASYFFKDSTPNFDRFTTIGLIKTSAADALVCDSAASATAFATGVATYNGAIAVDMQKKPVPTIIEKIIPMNISTGIISTSSIMHATPASFYAHADSRRSYQDIATFLPTSKIDFIAGGGTKFLDKDKREDARDLYKEFEENGYEVQTNSLPNTTTDKKQAIFLAEDGMDKMQEGRGDFLPNATRMALDKLSKNENGFFLMVEGSQIDWGGHDNDADYLITELLDFDKTIGVALDFAAKNTETLVIVTADHETGGFTLAADDADYNKIKPTFSTTRHSATMVPIFAKGPGENNFGGIFKNTALFQKMMDFFN
;
A
#
# COMPACT_ATOMS: atom_id res chain seq x y z
N MET A 1 -3.68 -83.72 4.44
CA MET A 1 -3.43 -83.37 5.86
C MET A 1 -2.38 -82.29 5.86
N ILE A 2 -2.81 -81.08 6.00
CA ILE A 2 -1.86 -79.90 5.97
C ILE A 2 -1.54 -79.58 7.43
N THR A 3 -0.32 -79.84 7.84
CA THR A 3 0.21 -79.49 9.18
C THR A 3 0.62 -78.04 9.24
N PHE A 4 -0.07 -77.24 10.04
CA PHE A 4 0.35 -75.89 10.34
C PHE A 4 1.45 -75.93 11.42
N GLU A 5 2.70 -75.57 11.07
CA GLU A 5 3.77 -75.33 12.02
C GLU A 5 3.53 -73.99 12.77
N ASN A 6 3.24 -74.08 14.06
CA ASN A 6 3.16 -72.92 14.95
C ASN A 6 4.59 -72.36 15.26
N LYS A 7 5.07 -71.41 14.46
CA LYS A 7 6.27 -70.67 14.79
C LYS A 7 5.98 -69.70 15.94
N LYS A 8 6.45 -70.04 17.15
CA LYS A 8 6.43 -69.13 18.30
C LYS A 8 7.33 -67.91 18.01
N ILE A 9 6.71 -66.75 17.88
CA ILE A 9 7.45 -65.47 17.76
C ILE A 9 8.15 -65.20 19.10
N GLY A 10 9.49 -65.24 19.11
CA GLY A 10 10.26 -65.01 20.33
C GLY A 10 10.08 -63.59 20.89
N MET A 11 10.09 -63.48 22.25
CA MET A 11 9.87 -62.20 22.96
C MET A 11 10.71 -61.03 22.45
N LYS A 12 11.92 -61.26 21.93
CA LYS A 12 12.79 -60.23 21.29
C LYS A 12 12.20 -59.62 20.00
N ASN A 13 11.41 -60.39 19.27
CA ASN A 13 10.75 -59.93 18.04
C ASN A 13 9.46 -59.17 18.35
N ILE A 14 8.76 -59.51 19.41
CA ILE A 14 7.57 -58.76 19.91
C ILE A 14 8.00 -57.34 20.33
N GLY A 15 9.12 -57.17 21.06
CA GLY A 15 9.65 -55.87 21.45
C GLY A 15 10.03 -55.00 20.25
N LYS A 16 10.59 -55.57 19.20
CA LYS A 16 10.91 -54.81 17.96
C LYS A 16 9.65 -54.35 17.21
N ILE A 17 8.62 -55.18 17.17
CA ILE A 17 7.34 -54.86 16.53
C ILE A 17 6.65 -53.72 17.29
N ILE A 18 6.60 -53.77 18.62
CA ILE A 18 6.00 -52.75 19.45
C ILE A 18 6.77 -51.40 19.29
N LEU A 19 8.11 -51.42 19.27
CA LEU A 19 8.91 -50.24 19.05
C LEU A 19 8.68 -49.62 17.68
N SER A 20 8.56 -50.43 16.63
CA SER A 20 8.24 -49.98 15.26
C SER A 20 6.86 -49.34 15.18
N ILE A 21 5.85 -49.90 15.85
CA ILE A 21 4.49 -49.35 15.90
C ILE A 21 4.49 -48.01 16.65
N LEU A 22 5.23 -47.88 17.75
CA LEU A 22 5.36 -46.62 18.50
C LEU A 22 6.07 -45.54 17.68
N ILE A 23 7.09 -45.87 16.92
CA ILE A 23 7.78 -44.93 16.03
C ILE A 23 6.85 -44.47 14.89
N ILE A 24 6.13 -45.41 14.27
CA ILE A 24 5.18 -45.08 13.18
C ILE A 24 4.03 -44.19 13.70
N SER A 25 3.50 -44.49 14.90
CA SER A 25 2.46 -43.67 15.50
C SER A 25 2.96 -42.29 15.92
N ALA A 26 4.20 -42.16 16.43
CA ALA A 26 4.80 -40.87 16.76
C ALA A 26 5.11 -40.02 15.50
N VAL A 27 5.56 -40.65 14.40
CA VAL A 27 5.75 -39.98 13.11
C VAL A 27 4.40 -39.61 12.50
N GLY A 28 3.41 -40.48 12.56
CA GLY A 28 2.05 -40.20 12.10
C GLY A 28 1.41 -39.05 12.89
N TYR A 29 1.59 -39.00 14.21
CA TYR A 29 1.10 -37.91 15.07
C TYR A 29 1.80 -36.59 14.76
N ARG A 30 3.12 -36.62 14.51
CA ARG A 30 3.87 -35.41 14.07
C ARG A 30 3.45 -34.93 12.68
N LEU A 31 3.15 -35.82 11.76
CA LEU A 31 2.66 -35.49 10.42
C LEU A 31 1.21 -34.94 10.48
N LEU A 32 0.37 -35.48 11.36
CA LEU A 32 -0.99 -34.95 11.60
C LEU A 32 -0.96 -33.59 12.31
N ALA A 33 -0.07 -33.39 13.31
CA ALA A 33 0.11 -32.11 13.97
C ALA A 33 0.75 -31.04 13.06
N ALA A 34 1.60 -31.45 12.09
CA ALA A 34 2.14 -30.56 11.07
C ALA A 34 1.10 -30.20 9.98
N ASN A 35 0.00 -30.94 9.89
CA ASN A 35 -1.11 -30.68 8.99
C ASN A 35 -2.31 -30.00 9.66
N GLU A 36 -2.23 -29.61 10.95
CA GLU A 36 -3.10 -28.57 11.46
C GLU A 36 -2.83 -27.36 10.56
N LYS A 37 -3.80 -27.03 9.67
CA LYS A 37 -3.82 -25.77 8.93
C LYS A 37 -3.61 -24.71 9.99
N GLN A 38 -2.42 -24.12 10.02
CA GLN A 38 -2.16 -22.94 10.81
C GLN A 38 -3.23 -21.94 10.39
N GLU A 39 -4.21 -21.75 11.26
CA GLU A 39 -5.31 -20.82 11.00
C GLU A 39 -4.63 -19.48 10.69
N ILE A 40 -4.72 -19.03 9.43
CA ILE A 40 -4.05 -17.80 9.00
C ILE A 40 -4.74 -16.71 9.81
N LYS A 41 -4.04 -16.19 10.82
CA LYS A 41 -4.55 -15.10 11.64
C LYS A 41 -4.86 -13.94 10.69
N LYS A 42 -6.12 -13.59 10.55
CA LYS A 42 -6.54 -12.47 9.69
C LYS A 42 -6.08 -11.16 10.35
N PRO A 43 -5.52 -10.21 9.59
CA PRO A 43 -5.28 -8.88 10.12
C PRO A 43 -6.62 -8.17 10.35
N LYS A 44 -6.68 -7.37 11.40
CA LYS A 44 -7.76 -6.39 11.59
C LYS A 44 -7.44 -5.08 10.88
N ASN A 45 -6.16 -4.76 10.77
CA ASN A 45 -5.69 -3.49 10.24
C ASN A 45 -4.86 -3.74 8.98
N ILE A 46 -5.06 -2.90 7.98
CA ILE A 46 -4.25 -2.89 6.76
C ILE A 46 -3.67 -1.50 6.56
N ILE A 47 -2.35 -1.42 6.39
CA ILE A 47 -1.63 -0.22 5.95
C ILE A 47 -1.11 -0.51 4.55
N LEU A 48 -1.64 0.19 3.55
CA LEU A 48 -1.19 0.14 2.17
C LEU A 48 -0.34 1.38 1.87
N LEU A 49 0.96 1.19 1.66
CA LEU A 49 1.87 2.25 1.24
C LEU A 49 2.15 2.11 -0.26
N ILE A 50 1.95 3.19 -1.01
CA ILE A 50 2.17 3.25 -2.46
C ILE A 50 3.26 4.27 -2.73
N GLY A 51 4.42 3.83 -3.23
CA GLY A 51 5.42 4.71 -3.83
C GLY A 51 5.08 4.89 -5.30
N ASP A 52 4.52 6.04 -5.67
CA ASP A 52 4.16 6.33 -7.05
C ASP A 52 5.42 6.32 -7.92
N GLY A 53 5.39 5.57 -9.01
CA GLY A 53 6.52 5.42 -9.92
C GLY A 53 7.68 4.55 -9.42
N MET A 54 7.53 3.90 -8.24
CA MET A 54 8.60 3.17 -7.55
C MET A 54 8.76 1.73 -8.07
N GLY A 55 9.56 1.52 -9.11
CA GLY A 55 9.99 0.20 -9.55
C GLY A 55 11.07 -0.41 -8.66
N LEU A 56 11.62 -1.55 -9.09
CA LEU A 56 12.65 -2.27 -8.32
C LEU A 56 14.00 -1.53 -8.28
N SER A 57 14.32 -0.78 -9.32
CA SER A 57 15.56 0.01 -9.37
C SER A 57 15.51 1.17 -8.39
N GLU A 58 14.35 1.82 -8.25
CA GLU A 58 14.10 2.86 -7.26
C GLU A 58 14.24 2.30 -5.85
N VAL A 59 13.59 1.18 -5.53
CA VAL A 59 13.80 0.49 -4.24
C VAL A 59 15.27 0.20 -4.00
N SER A 60 15.98 -0.27 -5.01
CA SER A 60 17.41 -0.60 -4.92
C SER A 60 18.27 0.62 -4.59
N ALA A 61 17.88 1.82 -5.05
CA ALA A 61 18.61 3.06 -4.72
C ALA A 61 18.69 3.32 -3.22
N SER A 62 17.67 2.92 -2.44
CA SER A 62 17.68 3.09 -0.99
C SER A 62 18.85 2.35 -0.30
N TYR A 63 19.36 1.27 -0.88
CA TYR A 63 20.49 0.51 -0.35
C TYR A 63 21.86 1.17 -0.59
N PHE A 64 21.93 2.09 -1.55
CA PHE A 64 23.17 2.75 -1.94
C PHE A 64 23.26 4.21 -1.48
N PHE A 65 22.10 4.86 -1.30
CA PHE A 65 22.04 6.29 -1.01
C PHE A 65 21.53 6.61 0.41
N LYS A 66 21.22 5.60 1.21
CA LYS A 66 20.89 5.74 2.63
C LYS A 66 22.06 5.32 3.50
N ASP A 67 22.36 6.10 4.55
CA ASP A 67 23.46 5.80 5.48
C ASP A 67 23.20 4.59 6.40
N SER A 68 21.97 4.12 6.46
CA SER A 68 21.56 2.98 7.28
C SER A 68 20.79 1.94 6.45
N THR A 69 20.61 0.74 6.97
CA THR A 69 19.81 -0.31 6.30
C THR A 69 18.40 0.20 6.00
N PRO A 70 17.92 0.12 4.76
CA PRO A 70 16.56 0.52 4.41
C PRO A 70 15.50 -0.32 5.12
N ASN A 71 14.32 0.27 5.35
CA ASN A 71 13.19 -0.44 5.95
C ASN A 71 12.62 -1.54 5.04
N PHE A 72 12.87 -1.48 3.74
CA PHE A 72 12.55 -2.56 2.80
C PHE A 72 13.19 -3.90 3.20
N ASP A 73 14.36 -3.90 3.83
CA ASP A 73 15.07 -5.10 4.31
C ASP A 73 14.33 -5.83 5.45
N ARG A 74 13.36 -5.18 6.08
CA ARG A 74 12.56 -5.75 7.17
C ARG A 74 11.44 -6.68 6.69
N PHE A 75 11.12 -6.68 5.39
CA PHE A 75 10.09 -7.53 4.81
C PHE A 75 10.61 -8.93 4.50
N THR A 76 9.74 -9.92 4.71
CA THR A 76 10.04 -11.33 4.47
C THR A 76 9.24 -11.91 3.31
N THR A 77 8.08 -11.33 3.00
CA THR A 77 7.25 -11.72 1.86
C THR A 77 7.40 -10.69 0.76
N ILE A 78 7.86 -11.12 -0.40
CA ILE A 78 8.08 -10.29 -1.58
C ILE A 78 7.39 -10.95 -2.78
N GLY A 79 6.76 -10.15 -3.60
CA GLY A 79 6.15 -10.53 -4.87
C GLY A 79 6.35 -9.45 -5.93
N LEU A 80 5.75 -9.66 -7.10
CA LEU A 80 5.76 -8.72 -8.22
C LEU A 80 4.35 -8.49 -8.75
N ILE A 81 4.04 -7.24 -9.10
CA ILE A 81 2.79 -6.85 -9.71
C ILE A 81 3.01 -6.54 -11.19
N LYS A 82 2.20 -7.15 -12.06
CA LYS A 82 2.08 -6.76 -13.46
C LYS A 82 1.17 -5.54 -13.55
N THR A 83 1.74 -4.42 -14.00
CA THR A 83 1.02 -3.17 -14.18
C THR A 83 0.59 -3.01 -15.63
N SER A 84 -0.70 -2.73 -15.85
CA SER A 84 -1.25 -2.37 -17.16
C SER A 84 -2.64 -1.78 -16.97
N ALA A 85 -3.06 -0.90 -17.87
CA ALA A 85 -4.45 -0.52 -18.00
C ALA A 85 -5.24 -1.58 -18.79
N ALA A 86 -6.56 -1.44 -18.90
CA ALA A 86 -7.39 -2.37 -19.66
C ALA A 86 -7.16 -2.27 -21.17
N ASP A 87 -6.81 -1.09 -21.64
CA ASP A 87 -6.64 -0.72 -23.05
C ASP A 87 -5.20 -0.30 -23.42
N ALA A 88 -4.27 -0.31 -22.45
CA ALA A 88 -2.89 0.10 -22.66
C ALA A 88 -1.89 -0.82 -21.92
N LEU A 89 -0.74 -1.06 -22.54
CA LEU A 89 0.34 -1.87 -21.97
C LEU A 89 1.03 -1.15 -20.81
N VAL A 90 1.13 0.17 -20.89
CA VAL A 90 1.69 1.03 -19.86
C VAL A 90 0.54 1.77 -19.18
N CYS A 91 0.39 1.58 -17.87
CA CYS A 91 -0.66 2.26 -17.09
C CYS A 91 -0.17 3.62 -16.59
N ASP A 92 -1.14 4.48 -16.29
CA ASP A 92 -0.94 5.64 -15.44
C ASP A 92 -1.38 5.36 -13.99
N SER A 93 -1.07 6.28 -13.08
CA SER A 93 -1.43 6.16 -11.67
C SER A 93 -2.94 5.99 -11.47
N ALA A 94 -3.78 6.64 -12.29
CA ALA A 94 -5.24 6.57 -12.17
C ALA A 94 -5.77 5.15 -12.44
N ALA A 95 -5.36 4.54 -13.55
CA ALA A 95 -5.78 3.18 -13.91
C ALA A 95 -5.24 2.14 -12.91
N SER A 96 -3.99 2.29 -12.46
CA SER A 96 -3.40 1.34 -11.52
C SER A 96 -3.96 1.49 -10.11
N ALA A 97 -4.11 2.71 -9.59
CA ALA A 97 -4.74 2.93 -8.29
C ALA A 97 -6.23 2.54 -8.29
N THR A 98 -6.95 2.76 -9.40
CA THR A 98 -8.31 2.22 -9.58
C THR A 98 -8.32 0.70 -9.48
N ALA A 99 -7.36 0.01 -10.11
CA ALA A 99 -7.24 -1.45 -9.99
C ALA A 99 -6.97 -1.89 -8.54
N PHE A 100 -6.15 -1.15 -7.78
CA PHE A 100 -5.90 -1.42 -6.36
C PHE A 100 -7.11 -1.15 -5.48
N ALA A 101 -7.85 -0.09 -5.77
CA ALA A 101 -8.97 0.35 -4.95
C ALA A 101 -10.28 -0.40 -5.23
N THR A 102 -10.45 -0.96 -6.44
CA THR A 102 -11.75 -1.55 -6.90
C THR A 102 -11.66 -2.99 -7.38
N GLY A 103 -10.45 -3.47 -7.75
CA GLY A 103 -10.24 -4.77 -8.39
C GLY A 103 -10.62 -4.78 -9.89
N VAL A 104 -10.94 -3.65 -10.47
CA VAL A 104 -11.38 -3.54 -11.88
C VAL A 104 -10.29 -2.88 -12.72
N ALA A 105 -9.95 -3.49 -13.84
CA ALA A 105 -9.09 -2.87 -14.84
C ALA A 105 -9.87 -1.82 -15.64
N THR A 106 -9.28 -0.65 -15.82
CA THR A 106 -9.87 0.48 -16.52
C THR A 106 -8.87 1.16 -17.46
N TYR A 107 -9.29 2.21 -18.15
CA TYR A 107 -8.45 3.00 -19.05
C TYR A 107 -7.59 4.02 -18.29
N ASN A 108 -6.49 4.45 -18.90
CA ASN A 108 -5.63 5.48 -18.33
C ASN A 108 -6.39 6.80 -18.09
N GLY A 109 -6.22 7.36 -16.90
CA GLY A 109 -6.93 8.59 -16.47
C GLY A 109 -8.25 8.36 -15.74
N ALA A 110 -8.77 7.15 -15.67
CA ALA A 110 -10.01 6.82 -14.98
C ALA A 110 -9.85 6.80 -13.46
N ILE A 111 -10.77 7.41 -12.73
CA ILE A 111 -10.83 7.41 -11.26
C ILE A 111 -12.02 6.57 -10.81
N ALA A 112 -11.75 5.36 -10.31
CA ALA A 112 -12.72 4.38 -9.83
C ALA A 112 -13.98 4.23 -10.69
N VAL A 113 -13.81 4.25 -12.01
CA VAL A 113 -14.84 3.92 -12.99
C VAL A 113 -14.37 2.78 -13.90
N ASP A 114 -15.31 2.01 -14.44
CA ASP A 114 -15.02 0.94 -15.39
C ASP A 114 -14.79 1.48 -16.83
N MET A 115 -14.56 0.57 -17.78
CA MET A 115 -14.38 0.90 -19.21
C MET A 115 -15.60 1.57 -19.84
N GLN A 116 -16.77 1.49 -19.23
CA GLN A 116 -18.01 2.14 -19.64
C GLN A 116 -18.27 3.42 -18.84
N LYS A 117 -17.29 3.90 -18.06
CA LYS A 117 -17.35 5.09 -17.22
C LYS A 117 -18.38 5.02 -16.09
N LYS A 118 -18.74 3.81 -15.68
CA LYS A 118 -19.64 3.60 -14.55
C LYS A 118 -18.84 3.53 -13.26
N PRO A 119 -19.29 4.23 -12.18
CA PRO A 119 -18.68 4.12 -10.86
C PRO A 119 -18.55 2.66 -10.38
N VAL A 120 -17.38 2.33 -9.85
CA VAL A 120 -17.08 1.01 -9.25
C VAL A 120 -16.78 1.23 -7.77
N PRO A 121 -17.50 0.59 -6.85
CA PRO A 121 -17.26 0.80 -5.42
C PRO A 121 -15.84 0.49 -5.01
N THR A 122 -15.23 1.44 -4.31
CA THR A 122 -13.86 1.33 -3.80
C THR A 122 -13.78 0.49 -2.52
N ILE A 123 -12.57 0.07 -2.13
CA ILE A 123 -12.35 -0.64 -0.87
C ILE A 123 -12.84 0.20 0.32
N ILE A 124 -12.57 1.52 0.33
CA ILE A 124 -13.01 2.42 1.40
C ILE A 124 -14.54 2.45 1.48
N GLU A 125 -15.24 2.60 0.37
CA GLU A 125 -16.70 2.59 0.34
C GLU A 125 -17.31 1.27 0.82
N LYS A 126 -16.61 0.15 0.57
CA LYS A 126 -17.06 -1.18 1.01
C LYS A 126 -16.86 -1.43 2.50
N ILE A 127 -15.80 -0.91 3.10
CA ILE A 127 -15.47 -1.20 4.50
C ILE A 127 -16.04 -0.19 5.49
N ILE A 128 -16.36 1.04 5.09
CA ILE A 128 -17.01 2.02 5.95
C ILE A 128 -18.33 1.48 6.55
N PRO A 129 -19.24 0.81 5.79
CA PRO A 129 -20.44 0.21 6.37
C PRO A 129 -20.17 -0.92 7.37
N MET A 130 -18.95 -1.47 7.39
CA MET A 130 -18.50 -2.48 8.35
C MET A 130 -17.97 -1.85 9.65
N ASN A 131 -18.07 -0.52 9.79
CA ASN A 131 -17.53 0.26 10.90
C ASN A 131 -16.01 0.13 11.07
N ILE A 132 -15.27 0.05 9.95
CA ILE A 132 -13.82 0.04 9.89
C ILE A 132 -13.35 1.48 9.65
N SER A 133 -12.42 1.97 10.47
CA SER A 133 -11.86 3.32 10.30
C SER A 133 -10.97 3.41 9.08
N THR A 134 -11.00 4.56 8.41
CA THR A 134 -10.29 4.76 7.15
C THR A 134 -9.43 6.02 7.15
N GLY A 135 -8.30 5.97 6.45
CA GLY A 135 -7.43 7.12 6.27
C GLY A 135 -6.75 7.16 4.90
N ILE A 136 -6.49 8.37 4.43
CA ILE A 136 -5.74 8.65 3.19
C ILE A 136 -4.71 9.74 3.47
N ILE A 137 -3.45 9.45 3.11
CA ILE A 137 -2.34 10.41 3.21
C ILE A 137 -1.58 10.42 1.89
N SER A 138 -1.19 11.61 1.42
CA SER A 138 -0.40 11.74 0.20
C SER A 138 0.52 12.94 0.24
N THR A 139 1.67 12.85 -0.41
CA THR A 139 2.55 14.00 -0.67
C THR A 139 2.14 14.79 -1.90
N SER A 140 1.12 14.35 -2.64
CA SER A 140 0.45 15.14 -3.68
C SER A 140 -0.77 15.88 -3.12
N SER A 141 -1.52 16.52 -4.01
CA SER A 141 -2.91 16.88 -3.73
C SER A 141 -3.74 15.62 -3.45
N ILE A 142 -4.62 15.66 -2.47
CA ILE A 142 -5.56 14.55 -2.19
C ILE A 142 -6.50 14.29 -3.38
N MET A 143 -6.67 15.25 -4.26
CA MET A 143 -7.42 15.12 -5.52
C MET A 143 -6.58 14.52 -6.65
N HIS A 144 -5.28 14.26 -6.44
CA HIS A 144 -4.44 13.56 -7.43
C HIS A 144 -4.90 12.10 -7.63
N ALA A 145 -4.48 11.49 -8.72
CA ALA A 145 -5.06 10.24 -9.21
C ALA A 145 -5.04 9.08 -8.20
N THR A 146 -3.92 8.88 -7.54
CA THR A 146 -3.76 7.75 -6.61
C THR A 146 -4.68 7.85 -5.40
N PRO A 147 -4.67 8.94 -4.58
CA PRO A 147 -5.59 9.04 -3.47
C PRO A 147 -7.05 9.15 -3.94
N ALA A 148 -7.34 9.87 -5.03
CA ALA A 148 -8.69 10.03 -5.57
C ALA A 148 -9.36 8.70 -5.93
N SER A 149 -8.61 7.73 -6.44
CA SER A 149 -9.11 6.41 -6.82
C SER A 149 -9.67 5.60 -5.64
N PHE A 150 -9.40 5.99 -4.41
CA PHE A 150 -9.92 5.31 -3.22
C PHE A 150 -11.24 5.89 -2.69
N TYR A 151 -11.67 7.09 -3.17
CA TYR A 151 -12.86 7.75 -2.62
C TYR A 151 -13.76 8.47 -3.65
N ALA A 152 -13.30 8.69 -4.88
CA ALA A 152 -14.01 9.46 -5.88
C ALA A 152 -14.27 8.63 -7.15
N HIS A 153 -15.22 9.10 -7.98
CA HIS A 153 -15.54 8.51 -9.27
C HIS A 153 -15.54 9.60 -10.32
N ALA A 154 -14.60 9.54 -11.27
CA ALA A 154 -14.53 10.51 -12.36
C ALA A 154 -13.99 9.88 -13.64
N ASP A 155 -14.49 10.34 -14.78
CA ASP A 155 -14.02 9.89 -16.11
C ASP A 155 -12.59 10.31 -16.39
N SER A 156 -12.08 11.31 -15.68
CA SER A 156 -10.75 11.87 -15.89
C SER A 156 -10.10 12.30 -14.59
N ARG A 157 -8.87 11.88 -14.37
CA ARG A 157 -8.00 12.33 -13.26
C ARG A 157 -7.76 13.85 -13.26
N ARG A 158 -8.05 14.53 -14.37
CA ARG A 158 -7.89 15.99 -14.50
C ARG A 158 -9.11 16.77 -13.98
N SER A 159 -10.21 16.11 -13.67
CA SER A 159 -11.42 16.73 -13.12
C SER A 159 -11.26 17.03 -11.61
N TYR A 160 -10.16 17.69 -11.23
CA TYR A 160 -9.80 17.92 -9.84
C TYR A 160 -10.91 18.58 -9.01
N GLN A 161 -11.62 19.54 -9.58
CA GLN A 161 -12.71 20.23 -8.89
C GLN A 161 -13.90 19.30 -8.63
N ASP A 162 -14.24 18.42 -9.57
CA ASP A 162 -15.31 17.43 -9.39
C ASP A 162 -14.85 16.37 -8.36
N ILE A 163 -13.61 15.88 -8.48
CA ILE A 163 -13.02 14.91 -7.55
C ILE A 163 -13.07 15.44 -6.11
N ALA A 164 -12.76 16.71 -5.90
CA ALA A 164 -12.79 17.34 -4.58
C ALA A 164 -14.16 17.28 -3.92
N THR A 165 -15.26 17.29 -4.71
CA THR A 165 -16.63 17.27 -4.18
C THR A 165 -17.02 15.98 -3.45
N PHE A 166 -16.30 14.89 -3.69
CA PHE A 166 -16.56 13.61 -3.02
C PHE A 166 -16.02 13.59 -1.57
N LEU A 167 -14.98 14.38 -1.28
CA LEU A 167 -14.29 14.32 0.01
C LEU A 167 -15.14 14.66 1.22
N PRO A 168 -15.91 15.78 1.27
CA PRO A 168 -16.67 16.15 2.45
C PRO A 168 -17.67 15.09 2.89
N THR A 169 -18.18 14.29 1.96
CA THR A 169 -19.16 13.23 2.20
C THR A 169 -18.57 11.82 2.24
N SER A 170 -17.27 11.67 2.03
CA SER A 170 -16.57 10.38 1.92
C SER A 170 -16.61 9.53 3.19
N LYS A 171 -16.83 10.17 4.36
CA LYS A 171 -16.80 9.56 5.70
C LYS A 171 -15.44 9.02 6.13
N ILE A 172 -14.37 9.36 5.42
CA ILE A 172 -12.99 8.99 5.78
C ILE A 172 -12.62 9.68 7.11
N ASP A 173 -12.02 8.95 8.05
CA ASP A 173 -11.73 9.47 9.39
C ASP A 173 -10.49 10.35 9.46
N PHE A 174 -9.51 10.13 8.56
CA PHE A 174 -8.27 10.89 8.51
C PHE A 174 -7.82 11.15 7.08
N ILE A 175 -7.67 12.42 6.72
CA ILE A 175 -7.21 12.87 5.40
C ILE A 175 -6.04 13.84 5.63
N ALA A 176 -4.90 13.64 4.94
CA ALA A 176 -3.78 14.58 5.01
C ALA A 176 -3.00 14.66 3.70
N GLY A 177 -2.75 15.87 3.20
CA GLY A 177 -1.99 16.12 1.97
C GLY A 177 -2.08 17.57 1.50
N GLY A 178 -1.92 17.78 0.20
CA GLY A 178 -2.12 19.06 -0.45
C GLY A 178 -3.51 19.22 -1.07
N GLY A 179 -3.73 20.34 -1.77
CA GLY A 179 -4.93 20.56 -2.60
C GLY A 179 -5.88 21.67 -2.16
N THR A 180 -5.44 22.63 -1.32
CA THR A 180 -6.31 23.72 -0.83
C THR A 180 -6.97 24.51 -1.96
N LYS A 181 -6.30 24.65 -3.11
CA LYS A 181 -6.85 25.37 -4.27
C LYS A 181 -8.11 24.77 -4.87
N PHE A 182 -8.37 23.46 -4.61
CA PHE A 182 -9.56 22.77 -5.11
C PHE A 182 -10.72 22.78 -4.13
N LEU A 183 -10.50 23.28 -2.91
CA LEU A 183 -11.50 23.31 -1.83
C LEU A 183 -12.02 24.72 -1.56
N ASP A 184 -11.19 25.73 -1.83
CA ASP A 184 -11.49 27.13 -1.58
C ASP A 184 -12.52 27.65 -2.60
N LYS A 185 -13.67 28.14 -2.11
CA LYS A 185 -14.76 28.69 -2.91
C LYS A 185 -14.34 29.79 -3.88
N ASP A 186 -13.32 30.58 -3.50
CA ASP A 186 -12.85 31.70 -4.32
C ASP A 186 -11.95 31.23 -5.49
N LYS A 187 -11.52 29.97 -5.46
CA LYS A 187 -10.70 29.31 -6.50
C LYS A 187 -11.50 28.29 -7.31
N ARG A 188 -12.73 27.97 -6.89
CA ARG A 188 -13.59 26.99 -7.56
C ARG A 188 -14.54 27.66 -8.56
N GLU A 189 -14.74 27.02 -9.71
CA GLU A 189 -15.66 27.51 -10.76
C GLU A 189 -17.14 27.45 -10.33
N ASP A 190 -17.50 26.45 -9.47
CA ASP A 190 -18.86 26.26 -8.96
C ASP A 190 -19.17 27.08 -7.69
N ALA A 191 -18.20 27.82 -7.19
CA ALA A 191 -18.27 28.65 -5.98
C ALA A 191 -18.72 27.89 -4.70
N ARG A 192 -18.63 26.56 -4.67
CA ARG A 192 -18.88 25.75 -3.47
C ARG A 192 -17.78 25.99 -2.45
N ASP A 193 -18.18 26.10 -1.19
CA ASP A 193 -17.27 26.18 -0.04
C ASP A 193 -17.08 24.77 0.55
N LEU A 194 -16.11 24.02 0.03
CA LEU A 194 -15.90 22.65 0.50
C LEU A 194 -15.35 22.59 1.92
N TYR A 195 -14.68 23.63 2.43
CA TYR A 195 -14.28 23.69 3.83
C TYR A 195 -15.50 23.70 4.76
N LYS A 196 -16.51 24.53 4.43
CA LYS A 196 -17.75 24.55 5.17
C LYS A 196 -18.49 23.21 5.08
N GLU A 197 -18.50 22.58 3.91
CA GLU A 197 -19.10 21.26 3.74
C GLU A 197 -18.39 20.18 4.58
N PHE A 198 -17.06 20.22 4.72
CA PHE A 198 -16.34 19.36 5.64
C PHE A 198 -16.79 19.55 7.09
N GLU A 199 -16.88 20.81 7.56
CA GLU A 199 -17.33 21.11 8.93
C GLU A 199 -18.75 20.63 9.19
N GLU A 200 -19.69 20.85 8.25
CA GLU A 200 -21.07 20.37 8.30
C GLU A 200 -21.15 18.84 8.35
N ASN A 201 -20.18 18.11 7.79
CA ASN A 201 -20.05 16.65 7.84
C ASN A 201 -19.21 16.13 9.02
N GLY A 202 -18.89 17.02 10.00
CA GLY A 202 -18.26 16.66 11.25
C GLY A 202 -16.74 16.54 11.20
N TYR A 203 -16.10 17.13 10.20
CA TYR A 203 -14.64 17.19 10.13
C TYR A 203 -14.10 18.39 10.91
N GLU A 204 -12.90 18.22 11.44
CA GLU A 204 -12.01 19.31 11.83
C GLU A 204 -11.03 19.54 10.69
N VAL A 205 -11.07 20.75 10.13
CA VAL A 205 -10.23 21.11 8.97
C VAL A 205 -9.00 21.89 9.43
N GLN A 206 -7.83 21.54 8.89
CA GLN A 206 -6.56 22.22 9.14
C GLN A 206 -5.88 22.57 7.81
N THR A 207 -5.41 23.81 7.68
CA THR A 207 -4.76 24.28 6.44
C THR A 207 -3.37 24.90 6.66
N ASN A 208 -2.91 25.04 7.93
CA ASN A 208 -1.67 25.75 8.22
C ASN A 208 -0.51 24.84 8.62
N SER A 209 -0.78 23.82 9.41
CA SER A 209 0.24 22.88 9.90
C SER A 209 -0.38 21.55 10.32
N LEU A 210 0.44 20.51 10.33
CA LEU A 210 0.04 19.24 10.92
C LEU A 210 -0.17 19.45 12.43
N PRO A 211 -1.38 19.13 12.98
CA PRO A 211 -1.61 19.30 14.41
C PRO A 211 -0.76 18.33 15.25
N ASN A 212 -0.50 18.71 16.51
CA ASN A 212 0.34 17.88 17.39
C ASN A 212 -0.41 16.66 17.96
N THR A 213 -1.75 16.67 17.91
CA THR A 213 -2.59 15.61 18.48
C THR A 213 -3.80 15.34 17.62
N THR A 214 -4.32 14.13 17.72
CA THR A 214 -5.60 13.75 17.12
C THR A 214 -6.77 14.13 18.01
N THR A 215 -7.94 14.34 17.39
CA THR A 215 -9.21 14.59 18.07
C THR A 215 -10.19 13.45 17.79
N ASP A 216 -11.33 13.42 18.46
CA ASP A 216 -12.38 12.42 18.21
C ASP A 216 -13.16 12.70 16.91
N LYS A 217 -13.13 13.95 16.42
CA LYS A 217 -13.73 14.30 15.13
C LYS A 217 -12.93 13.71 13.99
N LYS A 218 -13.55 13.53 12.83
CA LYS A 218 -12.82 13.29 11.58
C LYS A 218 -11.88 14.45 11.30
N GLN A 219 -10.71 14.17 10.74
CA GLN A 219 -9.70 15.20 10.47
C GLN A 219 -9.40 15.28 8.97
N ALA A 220 -9.40 16.50 8.45
CA ALA A 220 -9.03 16.81 7.08
C ALA A 220 -7.95 17.90 7.07
N ILE A 221 -6.74 17.55 6.62
CA ILE A 221 -5.53 18.36 6.76
C ILE A 221 -4.97 18.62 5.37
N PHE A 222 -4.98 19.89 4.93
CA PHE A 222 -4.54 20.29 3.60
C PHE A 222 -3.49 21.40 3.73
N LEU A 223 -2.21 21.09 3.51
CA LEU A 223 -1.09 21.96 3.88
C LEU A 223 -0.40 22.63 2.69
N ALA A 224 -0.87 22.39 1.46
CA ALA A 224 -0.32 23.00 0.26
C ALA A 224 -1.43 23.33 -0.75
N GLU A 225 -1.19 24.28 -1.65
CA GLU A 225 -2.15 24.65 -2.69
C GLU A 225 -2.44 23.50 -3.66
N ASP A 226 -1.40 22.76 -4.06
CA ASP A 226 -1.44 21.57 -4.91
C ASP A 226 -0.75 20.40 -4.20
N GLY A 227 0.33 19.84 -4.74
CA GLY A 227 1.18 18.91 -4.02
C GLY A 227 1.96 19.60 -2.90
N MET A 228 2.42 18.80 -1.95
CA MET A 228 3.35 19.27 -0.91
C MET A 228 4.69 19.68 -1.56
N ASP A 229 5.45 20.51 -0.88
CA ASP A 229 6.81 20.85 -1.31
C ASP A 229 7.67 19.59 -1.48
N LYS A 230 8.68 19.64 -2.35
CA LYS A 230 9.67 18.55 -2.47
C LYS A 230 10.46 18.38 -1.17
N MET A 231 10.99 17.21 -0.91
CA MET A 231 11.92 17.00 0.20
C MET A 231 13.11 17.96 0.15
N GLN A 232 13.63 18.18 -1.05
CA GLN A 232 14.73 19.14 -1.30
C GLN A 232 14.35 20.60 -1.02
N GLU A 233 13.05 20.94 -1.06
CA GLU A 233 12.51 22.28 -0.83
C GLU A 233 12.03 22.48 0.63
N GLY A 234 12.22 21.48 1.48
CA GLY A 234 12.00 21.62 2.93
C GLY A 234 10.63 21.14 3.41
N ARG A 235 9.96 20.20 2.73
CA ARG A 235 8.73 19.54 3.22
C ARG A 235 8.90 18.99 4.64
N GLY A 236 10.12 18.58 5.01
CA GLY A 236 10.39 17.95 6.30
C GLY A 236 9.65 16.64 6.49
N ASP A 237 9.43 16.26 7.73
CA ASP A 237 8.86 14.97 8.11
C ASP A 237 7.32 14.90 8.00
N PHE A 238 6.72 15.53 6.99
CA PHE A 238 5.26 15.52 6.83
C PHE A 238 4.71 14.09 6.72
N LEU A 239 5.20 13.30 5.76
CA LEU A 239 4.63 11.98 5.46
C LEU A 239 4.76 11.00 6.64
N PRO A 240 5.93 10.82 7.27
CA PRO A 240 6.05 9.94 8.44
C PRO A 240 5.27 10.46 9.65
N ASN A 241 5.13 11.78 9.86
CA ASN A 241 4.39 12.34 10.99
C ASN A 241 2.87 12.23 10.79
N ALA A 242 2.35 12.53 9.59
CA ALA A 242 0.94 12.32 9.25
C ALA A 242 0.55 10.85 9.36
N THR A 243 1.44 9.94 8.92
CA THR A 243 1.23 8.49 9.07
C THR A 243 1.14 8.08 10.53
N ARG A 244 2.05 8.58 11.40
CA ARG A 244 2.01 8.31 12.84
C ARG A 244 0.70 8.80 13.47
N MET A 245 0.30 10.03 13.13
CA MET A 245 -0.98 10.60 13.57
C MET A 245 -2.18 9.76 13.16
N ALA A 246 -2.24 9.36 11.88
CA ALA A 246 -3.32 8.51 11.38
C ALA A 246 -3.39 7.18 12.15
N LEU A 247 -2.24 6.54 12.37
CA LEU A 247 -2.16 5.29 13.13
C LEU A 247 -2.65 5.46 14.57
N ASP A 248 -2.24 6.54 15.25
CA ASP A 248 -2.68 6.85 16.63
C ASP A 248 -4.19 7.10 16.69
N LYS A 249 -4.79 7.65 15.65
CA LYS A 249 -6.23 7.88 15.57
C LYS A 249 -7.01 6.62 15.21
N LEU A 250 -6.66 6.00 14.08
CA LEU A 250 -7.44 4.92 13.48
C LEU A 250 -7.40 3.64 14.31
N SER A 251 -6.29 3.38 15.01
CA SER A 251 -6.13 2.19 15.86
C SER A 251 -7.02 2.18 17.13
N LYS A 252 -7.70 3.27 17.42
CA LYS A 252 -8.71 3.32 18.52
C LYS A 252 -9.99 2.56 18.17
N ASN A 253 -10.22 2.27 16.90
CA ASN A 253 -11.37 1.49 16.47
C ASN A 253 -11.12 0.00 16.67
N GLU A 254 -11.92 -0.64 17.53
CA GLU A 254 -11.82 -2.07 17.83
C GLU A 254 -12.13 -2.98 16.63
N ASN A 255 -12.85 -2.48 15.63
CA ASN A 255 -13.12 -3.22 14.39
C ASN A 255 -11.94 -3.18 13.39
N GLY A 256 -10.92 -2.36 13.68
CA GLY A 256 -9.74 -2.19 12.87
C GLY A 256 -9.82 -1.01 11.89
N PHE A 257 -8.81 -0.91 11.03
CA PHE A 257 -8.69 0.21 10.08
C PHE A 257 -8.03 -0.19 8.76
N PHE A 258 -8.27 0.66 7.76
CA PHE A 258 -7.54 0.71 6.50
C PHE A 258 -6.90 2.09 6.34
N LEU A 259 -5.58 2.13 6.11
CA LEU A 259 -4.83 3.36 5.86
C LEU A 259 -4.09 3.24 4.54
N MET A 260 -4.38 4.15 3.60
CA MET A 260 -3.58 4.32 2.39
C MET A 260 -2.62 5.50 2.59
N VAL A 261 -1.34 5.29 2.28
CA VAL A 261 -0.27 6.29 2.37
C VAL A 261 0.49 6.32 1.05
N GLU A 262 0.61 7.49 0.45
CA GLU A 262 1.29 7.65 -0.82
C GLU A 262 2.51 8.57 -0.73
N GLY A 263 3.66 8.05 -1.20
CA GLY A 263 4.83 8.85 -1.57
C GLY A 263 4.78 9.18 -3.05
N SER A 264 4.05 10.26 -3.40
CA SER A 264 3.69 10.59 -4.78
C SER A 264 4.85 11.10 -5.62
N GLN A 265 5.88 11.68 -5.00
CA GLN A 265 6.84 12.49 -5.72
C GLN A 265 8.08 11.73 -6.16
N ILE A 266 8.15 10.43 -5.88
CA ILE A 266 9.14 9.52 -6.51
C ILE A 266 8.90 9.51 -8.03
N ASP A 267 7.63 9.40 -8.45
CA ASP A 267 7.19 9.50 -9.84
C ASP A 267 7.59 10.83 -10.49
N TRP A 268 7.37 11.95 -9.79
CA TRP A 268 7.71 13.27 -10.34
C TRP A 268 9.22 13.42 -10.56
N GLY A 269 10.06 12.89 -9.63
CA GLY A 269 11.51 12.82 -9.83
C GLY A 269 11.89 11.95 -11.04
N GLY A 270 11.18 10.86 -11.26
CA GLY A 270 11.33 10.00 -12.44
C GLY A 270 10.95 10.71 -13.74
N HIS A 271 9.84 11.45 -13.76
CA HIS A 271 9.40 12.25 -14.91
C HIS A 271 10.38 13.37 -15.26
N ASP A 272 10.96 14.01 -14.23
CA ASP A 272 11.95 15.07 -14.40
C ASP A 272 13.35 14.51 -14.79
N ASN A 273 13.55 13.18 -14.70
CA ASN A 273 14.85 12.52 -14.80
C ASN A 273 15.87 13.12 -13.80
N ASP A 274 15.39 13.53 -12.64
CA ASP A 274 16.16 14.11 -11.54
C ASP A 274 16.39 13.05 -10.45
N ALA A 275 17.60 12.50 -10.44
CA ALA A 275 17.95 11.41 -9.53
C ALA A 275 17.96 11.85 -8.05
N ASP A 276 18.41 13.07 -7.76
CA ASP A 276 18.46 13.59 -6.39
C ASP A 276 17.05 13.84 -5.86
N TYR A 277 16.15 14.35 -6.69
CA TYR A 277 14.74 14.49 -6.36
C TYR A 277 14.11 13.12 -6.07
N LEU A 278 14.19 12.18 -7.00
CA LEU A 278 13.66 10.83 -6.87
C LEU A 278 14.16 10.13 -5.61
N ILE A 279 15.48 10.17 -5.36
CA ILE A 279 16.12 9.48 -4.25
C ILE A 279 15.71 10.11 -2.90
N THR A 280 15.66 11.43 -2.79
CA THR A 280 15.25 12.08 -1.54
C THR A 280 13.78 11.77 -1.18
N GLU A 281 12.89 11.71 -2.17
CA GLU A 281 11.49 11.29 -1.98
C GLU A 281 11.39 9.79 -1.58
N LEU A 282 12.17 8.93 -2.21
CA LEU A 282 12.26 7.52 -1.86
C LEU A 282 12.72 7.31 -0.41
N LEU A 283 13.70 8.09 0.05
CA LEU A 283 14.21 7.97 1.43
C LEU A 283 13.20 8.47 2.47
N ASP A 284 12.41 9.51 2.17
CA ASP A 284 11.28 9.93 3.01
C ASP A 284 10.18 8.84 3.06
N PHE A 285 9.90 8.22 1.91
CA PHE A 285 8.97 7.09 1.84
C PHE A 285 9.47 5.87 2.62
N ASP A 286 10.75 5.52 2.52
CA ASP A 286 11.35 4.45 3.33
C ASP A 286 11.28 4.74 4.84
N LYS A 287 11.47 5.99 5.24
CA LYS A 287 11.26 6.42 6.63
C LYS A 287 9.82 6.20 7.08
N THR A 288 8.87 6.48 6.20
CA THR A 288 7.44 6.28 6.45
C THR A 288 7.09 4.79 6.55
N ILE A 289 7.70 3.94 5.71
CA ILE A 289 7.61 2.48 5.84
C ILE A 289 8.08 2.04 7.24
N GLY A 290 9.18 2.63 7.74
CA GLY A 290 9.66 2.39 9.10
C GLY A 290 8.60 2.67 10.17
N VAL A 291 7.87 3.78 10.07
CA VAL A 291 6.78 4.13 10.98
C VAL A 291 5.68 3.06 10.97
N ALA A 292 5.26 2.61 9.79
CA ALA A 292 4.22 1.58 9.66
C ALA A 292 4.67 0.23 10.24
N LEU A 293 5.90 -0.18 9.97
CA LEU A 293 6.46 -1.43 10.49
C LEU A 293 6.69 -1.41 12.01
N ASP A 294 7.07 -0.26 12.57
CA ASP A 294 7.24 -0.09 14.02
C ASP A 294 5.88 -0.12 14.75
N PHE A 295 4.82 0.40 14.12
CA PHE A 295 3.46 0.26 14.60
C PHE A 295 3.01 -1.21 14.56
N ALA A 296 3.18 -1.89 13.42
CA ALA A 296 2.80 -3.29 13.26
C ALA A 296 3.55 -4.24 14.21
N ALA A 297 4.80 -3.93 14.55
CA ALA A 297 5.57 -4.69 15.54
C ALA A 297 4.94 -4.63 16.95
N LYS A 298 4.25 -3.54 17.29
CA LYS A 298 3.53 -3.36 18.56
C LYS A 298 2.07 -3.82 18.47
N ASN A 299 1.47 -3.76 17.30
CA ASN A 299 0.10 -4.19 17.01
C ASN A 299 0.10 -5.37 16.05
N THR A 300 0.16 -6.58 16.61
CA THR A 300 0.33 -7.84 15.85
C THR A 300 -0.87 -8.23 14.98
N GLU A 301 -1.94 -7.43 14.97
CA GLU A 301 -3.11 -7.59 14.10
C GLU A 301 -3.04 -6.69 12.85
N THR A 302 -1.87 -6.10 12.58
CA THR A 302 -1.64 -5.16 11.47
C THR A 302 -0.84 -5.82 10.36
N LEU A 303 -1.37 -5.74 9.14
CA LEU A 303 -0.69 -6.08 7.89
C LEU A 303 -0.19 -4.80 7.24
N VAL A 304 1.10 -4.73 6.97
CA VAL A 304 1.74 -3.66 6.19
C VAL A 304 2.02 -4.18 4.79
N ILE A 305 1.54 -3.45 3.78
CA ILE A 305 1.76 -3.72 2.36
C ILE A 305 2.44 -2.51 1.75
N VAL A 306 3.53 -2.71 1.02
CA VAL A 306 4.24 -1.66 0.27
C VAL A 306 4.32 -2.07 -1.18
N THR A 307 3.93 -1.19 -2.10
CA THR A 307 4.03 -1.43 -3.54
C THR A 307 4.18 -0.12 -4.30
N ALA A 308 4.19 -0.21 -5.61
CA ALA A 308 4.08 0.90 -6.55
C ALA A 308 2.93 0.65 -7.51
N ASP A 309 2.43 1.70 -8.12
CA ASP A 309 1.41 1.65 -9.16
C ASP A 309 2.00 1.38 -10.55
N HIS A 310 3.18 1.89 -10.84
CA HIS A 310 4.02 1.65 -12.01
C HIS A 310 5.48 1.99 -11.70
N GLU A 311 6.37 1.87 -12.67
CA GLU A 311 7.72 2.41 -12.67
C GLU A 311 7.76 3.65 -13.56
N THR A 312 8.58 4.66 -13.20
CA THR A 312 8.74 5.91 -13.94
C THR A 312 10.20 6.23 -14.22
N GLY A 313 10.47 6.73 -15.41
CA GLY A 313 11.80 7.18 -15.83
C GLY A 313 12.64 6.10 -16.51
N GLY A 314 12.27 4.84 -16.44
CA GLY A 314 13.17 3.75 -16.83
C GLY A 314 14.48 3.85 -16.03
N PHE A 315 14.34 4.14 -14.73
CA PHE A 315 15.44 4.41 -13.82
C PHE A 315 16.35 3.19 -13.66
N THR A 316 17.66 3.40 -13.64
CA THR A 316 18.63 2.34 -13.40
C THR A 316 19.87 2.85 -12.67
N LEU A 317 20.52 1.96 -11.96
CA LEU A 317 21.73 2.18 -11.17
C LEU A 317 22.92 1.62 -11.97
N ALA A 318 23.40 2.39 -12.94
CA ALA A 318 24.54 2.00 -13.76
C ALA A 318 25.88 2.28 -13.04
N ALA A 319 26.96 1.62 -13.50
CA ALA A 319 28.31 2.01 -13.11
C ALA A 319 28.65 3.40 -13.70
N ASP A 320 29.42 4.21 -12.98
CA ASP A 320 29.88 5.50 -13.46
C ASP A 320 31.05 5.30 -14.42
N ASP A 321 30.76 5.34 -15.72
CA ASP A 321 31.65 5.00 -16.81
C ASP A 321 32.30 3.60 -16.63
N ALA A 322 33.61 3.51 -16.43
CA ALA A 322 34.31 2.25 -16.17
C ALA A 322 34.58 1.98 -14.67
N ASP A 323 34.11 2.83 -13.77
CA ASP A 323 34.31 2.68 -12.32
C ASP A 323 33.14 1.90 -11.70
N TYR A 324 33.29 0.58 -11.60
CA TYR A 324 32.30 -0.32 -10.99
C TYR A 324 32.12 -0.12 -9.47
N ASN A 325 32.90 0.73 -8.82
CA ASN A 325 32.73 1.09 -7.41
C ASN A 325 31.89 2.35 -7.22
N LYS A 326 31.43 2.96 -8.30
CA LYS A 326 30.54 4.14 -8.28
C LYS A 326 29.26 3.85 -9.02
N ILE A 327 28.17 4.36 -8.47
CA ILE A 327 26.83 4.27 -9.07
C ILE A 327 26.46 5.62 -9.65
N LYS A 328 26.03 5.58 -10.92
CA LYS A 328 25.47 6.72 -11.63
C LYS A 328 24.01 6.41 -11.94
N PRO A 329 23.06 7.02 -11.24
CA PRO A 329 21.66 6.95 -11.60
C PRO A 329 21.44 7.44 -13.03
N THR A 330 20.69 6.68 -13.82
CA THR A 330 20.40 7.02 -15.22
C THR A 330 18.93 6.72 -15.53
N PHE A 331 18.41 7.41 -16.54
CA PHE A 331 17.03 7.29 -17.00
C PHE A 331 16.99 6.97 -18.48
N SER A 332 16.01 6.18 -18.91
CA SER A 332 15.83 5.82 -20.33
C SER A 332 14.60 6.50 -20.95
N THR A 333 13.74 7.08 -20.16
CA THR A 333 12.52 7.79 -20.58
C THR A 333 12.14 8.86 -19.56
N THR A 334 11.24 9.77 -19.92
CA THR A 334 10.57 10.71 -19.02
C THR A 334 9.13 10.26 -18.71
N ARG A 335 8.80 8.98 -18.96
CA ARG A 335 7.45 8.44 -18.84
C ARG A 335 7.47 7.16 -18.04
N HIS A 336 6.28 6.60 -17.80
CA HIS A 336 6.14 5.30 -17.17
C HIS A 336 6.66 4.18 -18.08
N SER A 337 7.06 3.06 -17.48
CA SER A 337 7.41 1.83 -18.19
C SER A 337 6.46 0.68 -17.87
N ALA A 338 6.49 -0.37 -18.68
CA ALA A 338 5.73 -1.60 -18.46
C ALA A 338 6.45 -2.60 -17.53
N THR A 339 7.49 -2.17 -16.83
CA THR A 339 8.23 -2.99 -15.88
C THR A 339 7.33 -3.40 -14.72
N MET A 340 7.39 -4.67 -14.30
CA MET A 340 6.71 -5.12 -13.09
C MET A 340 7.26 -4.38 -11.87
N VAL A 341 6.37 -4.02 -10.94
CA VAL A 341 6.76 -3.37 -9.69
C VAL A 341 6.81 -4.36 -8.54
N PRO A 342 7.66 -4.14 -7.53
CA PRO A 342 7.71 -5.00 -6.35
C PRO A 342 6.48 -4.79 -5.46
N ILE A 343 6.12 -5.84 -4.73
CA ILE A 343 5.22 -5.75 -3.58
C ILE A 343 5.89 -6.44 -2.39
N PHE A 344 5.83 -5.78 -1.25
CA PHE A 344 6.35 -6.27 0.02
C PHE A 344 5.19 -6.36 1.00
N ALA A 345 5.15 -7.42 1.80
CA ALA A 345 4.14 -7.57 2.83
C ALA A 345 4.76 -8.07 4.13
N LYS A 346 4.25 -7.59 5.28
CA LYS A 346 4.62 -8.02 6.61
C LYS A 346 3.46 -7.98 7.57
N GLY A 347 3.22 -9.08 8.26
CA GLY A 347 2.17 -9.23 9.26
C GLY A 347 1.23 -10.40 8.97
N PRO A 348 0.10 -10.50 9.69
CA PRO A 348 -0.87 -11.57 9.47
C PRO A 348 -1.35 -11.60 8.01
N GLY A 349 -1.32 -12.77 7.38
CA GLY A 349 -1.74 -12.95 5.99
C GLY A 349 -0.73 -12.53 4.92
N GLU A 350 0.49 -12.12 5.28
CA GLU A 350 1.52 -11.64 4.36
C GLU A 350 1.81 -12.62 3.20
N ASN A 351 1.77 -13.93 3.45
CA ASN A 351 2.05 -14.95 2.44
C ASN A 351 1.13 -14.87 1.20
N ASN A 352 -0.03 -14.22 1.31
CA ASN A 352 -0.94 -14.03 0.18
C ASN A 352 -0.38 -13.07 -0.89
N PHE A 353 0.67 -12.30 -0.57
CA PHE A 353 1.25 -11.29 -1.45
C PHE A 353 2.52 -11.72 -2.16
N GLY A 354 2.99 -12.96 -1.93
CA GLY A 354 4.09 -13.55 -2.68
C GLY A 354 3.70 -13.94 -4.12
N GLY A 355 4.72 -14.17 -4.97
CA GLY A 355 4.54 -14.57 -6.36
C GLY A 355 4.28 -13.40 -7.32
N ILE A 356 3.72 -13.70 -8.50
CA ILE A 356 3.47 -12.71 -9.55
C ILE A 356 1.97 -12.66 -9.86
N PHE A 357 1.36 -11.48 -9.78
CA PHE A 357 -0.06 -11.30 -10.04
C PHE A 357 -0.37 -9.95 -10.73
N LYS A 358 -1.61 -9.76 -11.18
CA LYS A 358 -2.07 -8.50 -11.78
C LYS A 358 -2.39 -7.47 -10.71
N ASN A 359 -2.27 -6.19 -11.03
CA ASN A 359 -2.67 -5.07 -10.17
C ASN A 359 -4.10 -5.21 -9.62
N THR A 360 -5.06 -5.68 -10.44
CA THR A 360 -6.45 -5.91 -10.02
C THR A 360 -6.62 -6.94 -8.90
N ALA A 361 -5.67 -7.87 -8.75
CA ALA A 361 -5.76 -8.90 -7.71
C ALA A 361 -5.49 -8.36 -6.29
N LEU A 362 -4.80 -7.20 -6.18
CA LEU A 362 -4.48 -6.61 -4.89
C LEU A 362 -5.74 -6.27 -4.07
N PHE A 363 -6.76 -5.71 -4.73
CA PHE A 363 -8.05 -5.44 -4.10
C PHE A 363 -8.64 -6.67 -3.40
N GLN A 364 -8.80 -7.77 -4.14
CA GLN A 364 -9.41 -8.98 -3.56
C GLN A 364 -8.58 -9.55 -2.42
N LYS A 365 -7.24 -9.54 -2.55
CA LYS A 365 -6.32 -9.99 -1.50
C LYS A 365 -6.48 -9.20 -0.19
N MET A 366 -6.76 -7.88 -0.28
CA MET A 366 -7.05 -7.05 0.89
C MET A 366 -8.48 -7.27 1.40
N MET A 367 -9.47 -7.32 0.51
CA MET A 367 -10.88 -7.51 0.88
C MET A 367 -11.15 -8.86 1.57
N ASP A 368 -10.41 -9.92 1.25
CA ASP A 368 -10.54 -11.24 1.88
C ASP A 368 -10.30 -11.21 3.40
N PHE A 369 -9.65 -10.17 3.91
CA PHE A 369 -9.42 -9.99 5.34
C PHE A 369 -10.57 -9.27 6.05
N PHE A 370 -11.36 -8.47 5.34
CA PHE A 370 -12.50 -7.74 5.90
C PHE A 370 -13.83 -8.55 5.80
N ASN A 371 -13.83 -9.67 5.05
CA ASN A 371 -14.99 -10.55 4.86
C ASN A 371 -15.09 -11.68 5.90
#